data_076bcb90e35ed006505412112c1d6859
#
_entry.id   076bcb90e35ed006505412112c1d6859
#
_cell.length_a   1.000
_cell.length_b   1.000
_cell.length_c   1.000
_cell.angle_alpha   90.00
_cell.angle_beta   90.00
_cell.angle_gamma   90.00
#
_symmetry.space_group_name_H-M   'P 1'
#
loop_
_entity.id
_entity.type
_entity.pdbx_description
1 polymer ?
#
loop_
_entity_poly.entity_id
_entity_poly.type
_entity_poly.pdbx_seq_one_letter_code
_entity_poly.pdbx_strand_id
1 'polypeptide(L)'
;MNKLLLSGGRPLDGTVHVSGAKNAALPIMCATLLSAEPLVLSNMPKLMDVATMTNLLAQMGVEVTPGANGATSLKSGNVSDPTAPYELVRTMRAAILVLGPLVARCGHAKVSLPGGCAIGQRPVDQHLKGLTAMGVKISVEHGYILAETDRLKGARIVMDLVTVTGTENLMMAATLAEGVTVLENAAREPEVVDLANCLIAMGAKIEGAGTDRIRIEGVAKLHGANHSVMPDRIETGTYLAAAAATRGRIKLTGAAPDSLDSTLGKLREAGAKIECSGDTITLEMSNRPASVGLRTAPYPGFATDMQAQFMALDTVARGTSVITENIFENRFMHALELQRLGADIAIQGNTAVVRGVDRLQGATVMATDLRASASLVIAGLVAEGETVIDRIYHLDRGYESLEQKLSALGARVRRLA
;
A
#
# COMPACT_ATOMS: atom_id res chain seq x y z
N MET A 1 20.80 -13.82 5.98
CA MET A 1 19.55 -13.16 5.55
C MET A 1 18.40 -13.79 6.30
N ASN A 2 17.54 -13.00 6.92
CA ASN A 2 16.40 -13.52 7.65
C ASN A 2 15.45 -14.30 6.74
N LYS A 3 14.98 -15.44 7.22
CA LYS A 3 14.01 -16.32 6.57
C LYS A 3 12.80 -16.50 7.47
N LEU A 4 11.68 -16.91 6.91
CA LEU A 4 10.51 -17.32 7.67
C LEU A 4 10.30 -18.82 7.51
N LEU A 5 10.19 -19.53 8.61
CA LEU A 5 9.83 -20.95 8.63
C LEU A 5 8.37 -21.08 9.09
N LEU A 6 7.57 -21.78 8.30
CA LEU A 6 6.19 -22.09 8.61
C LEU A 6 6.00 -23.61 8.64
N SER A 7 5.23 -24.11 9.62
CA SER A 7 4.70 -25.47 9.64
C SER A 7 3.18 -25.38 9.47
N GLY A 8 2.67 -25.83 8.33
CA GLY A 8 1.26 -25.67 7.98
C GLY A 8 0.32 -26.69 8.63
N GLY A 9 -0.91 -26.73 8.12
CA GLY A 9 -1.92 -27.73 8.50
C GLY A 9 -2.73 -27.42 9.77
N ARG A 10 -2.68 -26.18 10.27
CA ARG A 10 -3.52 -25.72 11.40
C ARG A 10 -4.47 -24.61 10.98
N PRO A 11 -5.77 -24.69 11.33
CA PRO A 11 -6.67 -23.56 11.23
C PRO A 11 -6.16 -22.38 12.08
N LEU A 12 -6.27 -21.18 11.55
CA LEU A 12 -6.03 -19.96 12.32
C LEU A 12 -7.23 -19.69 13.23
N ASP A 13 -6.95 -19.37 14.49
CA ASP A 13 -7.96 -19.00 15.49
C ASP A 13 -7.40 -17.94 16.43
N GLY A 14 -8.17 -16.90 16.72
CA GLY A 14 -7.75 -15.85 17.63
C GLY A 14 -8.11 -14.45 17.21
N THR A 15 -7.47 -13.47 17.87
CA THR A 15 -7.72 -12.05 17.64
C THR A 15 -6.41 -11.34 17.34
N VAL A 16 -6.45 -10.44 16.32
CA VAL A 16 -5.32 -9.57 15.95
C VAL A 16 -5.82 -8.14 15.77
N HIS A 17 -5.00 -7.19 16.20
CA HIS A 17 -5.20 -5.77 15.92
C HIS A 17 -4.51 -5.38 14.60
N VAL A 18 -5.25 -4.67 13.74
CA VAL A 18 -4.76 -4.20 12.44
C VAL A 18 -3.87 -2.98 12.64
N SER A 19 -2.72 -2.95 11.97
CA SER A 19 -1.81 -1.80 11.97
C SER A 19 -2.30 -0.69 11.06
N GLY A 20 -1.71 0.50 11.20
CA GLY A 20 -1.92 1.61 10.27
C GLY A 20 -1.49 1.28 8.84
N ALA A 21 -2.17 1.87 7.88
CA ALA A 21 -1.95 1.61 6.45
C ALA A 21 -0.63 2.21 5.97
N LYS A 22 0.26 1.36 5.45
CA LYS A 22 1.50 1.82 4.80
C LYS A 22 1.23 2.83 3.70
N ASN A 23 0.27 2.50 2.84
CA ASN A 23 -0.03 3.29 1.64
C ASN A 23 -0.67 4.65 1.97
N ALA A 24 -1.23 4.82 3.18
CA ALA A 24 -1.68 6.10 3.70
C ALA A 24 -0.56 6.83 4.46
N ALA A 25 0.22 6.11 5.28
CA ALA A 25 1.27 6.72 6.09
C ALA A 25 2.32 7.46 5.24
N LEU A 26 2.77 6.88 4.12
CA LEU A 26 3.84 7.46 3.30
C LEU A 26 3.47 8.82 2.69
N PRO A 27 2.32 9.00 2.00
CA PRO A 27 1.92 10.32 1.51
C PRO A 27 1.64 11.32 2.64
N ILE A 28 1.04 10.88 3.75
CA ILE A 28 0.78 11.72 4.91
C ILE A 28 2.09 12.22 5.55
N MET A 29 3.12 11.38 5.63
CA MET A 29 4.45 11.81 6.05
C MET A 29 5.03 12.89 5.12
N CYS A 30 4.84 12.77 3.81
CA CYS A 30 5.27 13.78 2.83
C CYS A 30 4.53 15.12 3.01
N ALA A 31 3.28 15.10 3.47
CA ALA A 31 2.50 16.32 3.71
C ALA A 31 3.15 17.24 4.78
N THR A 32 4.02 16.71 5.66
CA THR A 32 4.77 17.54 6.63
C THR A 32 5.64 18.58 5.95
N LEU A 33 6.10 18.33 4.71
CA LEU A 33 6.90 19.29 3.94
C LEU A 33 6.12 20.56 3.56
N LEU A 34 4.79 20.55 3.65
CA LEU A 34 3.93 21.69 3.29
C LEU A 34 3.78 22.75 4.39
N SER A 35 4.19 22.44 5.64
CA SER A 35 4.08 23.38 6.77
C SER A 35 5.35 23.42 7.60
N ALA A 36 5.64 24.57 8.24
CA ALA A 36 6.72 24.69 9.22
C ALA A 36 6.31 24.18 10.63
N GLU A 37 5.02 23.99 10.86
CA GLU A 37 4.44 23.56 12.11
C GLU A 37 4.41 22.02 12.23
N PRO A 38 4.37 21.47 13.45
CA PRO A 38 4.41 20.01 13.63
C PRO A 38 3.16 19.31 13.10
N LEU A 39 3.36 18.21 12.36
CA LEU A 39 2.34 17.20 12.05
C LEU A 39 2.53 16.02 12.99
N VAL A 40 1.54 15.76 13.86
CA VAL A 40 1.58 14.66 14.84
C VAL A 40 0.73 13.51 14.32
N LEU A 41 1.38 12.37 14.07
CA LEU A 41 0.77 11.19 13.48
C LEU A 41 0.64 10.06 14.51
N SER A 42 -0.57 9.54 14.69
CA SER A 42 -0.85 8.32 15.46
C SER A 42 -1.16 7.14 14.51
N ASN A 43 -1.21 5.94 15.05
CA ASN A 43 -1.40 4.70 14.31
C ASN A 43 -0.39 4.51 13.16
N MET A 44 0.84 4.98 13.35
CA MET A 44 1.92 4.80 12.37
C MET A 44 2.43 3.36 12.39
N PRO A 45 2.43 2.65 11.24
CA PRO A 45 2.93 1.28 11.21
C PRO A 45 4.46 1.23 11.30
N LYS A 46 4.98 0.23 12.02
CA LYS A 46 6.43 0.02 12.17
C LYS A 46 6.96 -0.83 11.01
N LEU A 47 7.24 -0.19 9.89
CA LEU A 47 7.62 -0.82 8.62
C LEU A 47 8.95 -0.26 8.09
N MET A 48 9.67 -1.06 7.31
CA MET A 48 10.91 -0.60 6.66
C MET A 48 10.68 0.59 5.72
N ASP A 49 9.56 0.62 4.98
CA ASP A 49 9.23 1.73 4.08
C ASP A 49 8.97 3.03 4.87
N VAL A 50 8.34 2.95 6.06
CA VAL A 50 8.15 4.10 6.97
C VAL A 50 9.48 4.60 7.50
N ALA A 51 10.39 3.70 7.91
CA ALA A 51 11.74 4.07 8.33
C ALA A 51 12.54 4.73 7.19
N THR A 52 12.41 4.21 5.97
CA THR A 52 13.07 4.80 4.79
C THR A 52 12.54 6.21 4.49
N MET A 53 11.21 6.42 4.58
CA MET A 53 10.60 7.74 4.40
C MET A 53 11.05 8.71 5.53
N THR A 54 11.11 8.23 6.76
CA THR A 54 11.65 9.01 7.91
C THR A 54 13.06 9.49 7.62
N ASN A 55 13.94 8.60 7.14
CA ASN A 55 15.32 8.95 6.79
C ASN A 55 15.38 9.96 5.64
N LEU A 56 14.53 9.79 4.60
CA LEU A 56 14.46 10.73 3.49
C LEU A 56 14.04 12.13 3.95
N LEU A 57 12.99 12.21 4.75
CA LEU A 57 12.50 13.49 5.29
C LEU A 57 13.51 14.14 6.25
N ALA A 58 14.21 13.34 7.07
CA ALA A 58 15.26 13.84 7.96
C ALA A 58 16.44 14.46 7.18
N GLN A 59 16.84 13.87 6.02
CA GLN A 59 17.85 14.48 5.15
C GLN A 59 17.42 15.82 4.56
N MET A 60 16.11 16.03 4.38
CA MET A 60 15.54 17.30 3.94
C MET A 60 15.40 18.34 5.07
N GLY A 61 15.77 18.00 6.30
CA GLY A 61 15.69 18.88 7.47
C GLY A 61 14.41 18.73 8.30
N VAL A 62 13.63 17.64 8.10
CA VAL A 62 12.48 17.35 8.97
C VAL A 62 12.95 16.74 10.29
N GLU A 63 12.59 17.37 11.39
CA GLU A 63 12.78 16.82 12.74
C GLU A 63 11.72 15.75 13.00
N VAL A 64 12.14 14.55 13.38
CA VAL A 64 11.25 13.43 13.72
C VAL A 64 11.44 13.05 15.17
N THR A 65 10.40 13.22 15.98
CA THR A 65 10.47 12.97 17.42
C THR A 65 9.31 12.07 17.87
N PRO A 66 9.54 11.20 18.87
CA PRO A 66 8.44 10.47 19.51
C PRO A 66 7.44 11.45 20.15
N GLY A 67 6.17 11.24 19.88
CA GLY A 67 5.06 11.94 20.52
C GLY A 67 4.47 11.13 21.69
N ALA A 68 3.46 11.68 22.33
CA ALA A 68 2.71 10.99 23.38
C ALA A 68 1.95 9.78 22.80
N ASN A 69 1.74 8.74 23.63
CA ASN A 69 0.94 7.55 23.29
C ASN A 69 1.37 6.81 22.01
N GLY A 70 2.69 6.80 21.71
CA GLY A 70 3.21 6.12 20.52
C GLY A 70 3.03 6.89 19.21
N ALA A 71 2.57 8.15 19.27
CA ALA A 71 2.53 9.02 18.10
C ALA A 71 3.95 9.41 17.64
N THR A 72 4.05 9.89 16.41
CA THR A 72 5.28 10.45 15.83
C THR A 72 5.02 11.90 15.45
N SER A 73 5.87 12.82 15.92
CA SER A 73 5.83 14.22 15.55
C SER A 73 6.85 14.50 14.45
N LEU A 74 6.40 15.06 13.34
CA LEU A 74 7.19 15.44 12.17
C LEU A 74 7.14 16.95 12.04
N LYS A 75 8.29 17.64 12.10
CA LYS A 75 8.36 19.10 11.99
C LYS A 75 9.34 19.51 10.91
N SER A 76 8.82 20.12 9.85
CA SER A 76 9.60 20.66 8.75
C SER A 76 9.81 22.17 8.91
N GLY A 77 10.67 22.58 9.82
CA GLY A 77 10.94 24.01 10.10
C GLY A 77 11.47 24.72 8.84
N ASN A 78 12.63 24.34 8.40
CA ASN A 78 13.25 24.81 7.15
C ASN A 78 13.71 23.61 6.31
N VAL A 79 13.24 23.50 5.09
CA VAL A 79 13.72 22.49 4.13
C VAL A 79 15.09 22.98 3.63
N SER A 80 16.16 22.39 4.18
CA SER A 80 17.54 22.81 3.90
C SER A 80 18.05 22.29 2.54
N ASP A 81 17.57 21.13 2.12
CA ASP A 81 17.94 20.50 0.86
C ASP A 81 16.70 19.80 0.23
N PRO A 82 16.07 20.40 -0.79
CA PRO A 82 14.93 19.80 -1.48
C PRO A 82 15.34 18.70 -2.50
N THR A 83 16.27 17.82 -2.07
CA THR A 83 16.82 16.74 -2.89
C THR A 83 16.42 15.37 -2.34
N ALA A 84 15.83 14.53 -3.20
CA ALA A 84 15.61 13.10 -2.93
C ALA A 84 16.66 12.26 -3.69
N PRO A 85 17.71 11.74 -3.01
CA PRO A 85 18.84 11.09 -3.66
C PRO A 85 18.48 9.68 -4.14
N TYR A 86 19.17 9.21 -5.18
CA TYR A 86 18.99 7.91 -5.81
C TYR A 86 19.00 6.75 -4.80
N GLU A 87 19.92 6.77 -3.81
CA GLU A 87 20.09 5.67 -2.86
C GLU A 87 18.85 5.38 -2.00
N LEU A 88 18.05 6.40 -1.69
CA LEU A 88 16.79 6.25 -0.96
C LEU A 88 15.62 5.98 -1.92
N VAL A 89 15.55 6.71 -3.03
CA VAL A 89 14.45 6.57 -4.00
C VAL A 89 14.42 5.18 -4.66
N ARG A 90 15.59 4.59 -4.97
CA ARG A 90 15.66 3.25 -5.56
C ARG A 90 15.08 2.15 -4.69
N THR A 91 15.07 2.33 -3.37
CA THR A 91 14.55 1.33 -2.42
C THR A 91 13.05 1.46 -2.18
N MET A 92 12.49 2.67 -2.40
CA MET A 92 11.09 2.98 -2.11
C MET A 92 10.51 3.96 -3.14
N ARG A 93 9.71 3.44 -4.09
CA ARG A 93 9.10 4.27 -5.15
C ARG A 93 8.24 5.42 -4.62
N ALA A 94 7.61 5.24 -3.44
CA ALA A 94 6.81 6.29 -2.81
C ALA A 94 7.60 7.56 -2.49
N ALA A 95 8.95 7.51 -2.54
CA ALA A 95 9.80 8.69 -2.42
C ALA A 95 9.50 9.78 -3.47
N ILE A 96 8.89 9.45 -4.62
CA ILE A 96 8.41 10.44 -5.60
C ILE A 96 7.36 11.41 -5.01
N LEU A 97 6.67 11.03 -3.95
CA LEU A 97 5.64 11.83 -3.30
C LEU A 97 6.17 13.11 -2.64
N VAL A 98 7.47 13.24 -2.43
CA VAL A 98 8.06 14.49 -1.95
C VAL A 98 8.11 15.59 -3.02
N LEU A 99 7.99 15.22 -4.32
CA LEU A 99 8.16 16.16 -5.44
C LEU A 99 7.14 17.31 -5.39
N GLY A 100 5.85 17.00 -5.28
CA GLY A 100 4.78 18.01 -5.20
C GLY A 100 4.93 18.96 -4.02
N PRO A 101 5.03 18.45 -2.78
CA PRO A 101 5.25 19.27 -1.60
C PRO A 101 6.50 20.15 -1.66
N LEU A 102 7.63 19.62 -2.14
CA LEU A 102 8.87 20.39 -2.27
C LEU A 102 8.71 21.55 -3.26
N VAL A 103 8.17 21.29 -4.45
CA VAL A 103 7.93 22.34 -5.43
C VAL A 103 6.93 23.38 -4.90
N ALA A 104 5.87 22.92 -4.23
CA ALA A 104 4.85 23.82 -3.69
C ALA A 104 5.40 24.77 -2.60
N ARG A 105 6.31 24.27 -1.75
CA ARG A 105 6.86 25.06 -0.64
C ARG A 105 8.14 25.79 -0.96
N CYS A 106 9.05 25.13 -1.71
CA CYS A 106 10.40 25.65 -1.97
C CYS A 106 10.55 26.30 -3.35
N GLY A 107 9.58 26.15 -4.25
CA GLY A 107 9.68 26.58 -5.65
C GLY A 107 10.60 25.71 -6.52
N HIS A 108 11.32 24.78 -5.92
CA HIS A 108 12.21 23.87 -6.65
C HIS A 108 12.35 22.53 -5.94
N ALA A 109 12.69 21.48 -6.71
CA ALA A 109 12.99 20.15 -6.19
C ALA A 109 13.92 19.39 -7.14
N LYS A 110 14.75 18.51 -6.57
CA LYS A 110 15.58 17.56 -7.29
C LYS A 110 15.30 16.16 -6.79
N VAL A 111 14.56 15.37 -7.56
CA VAL A 111 14.10 14.04 -7.14
C VAL A 111 14.62 12.99 -8.11
N SER A 112 15.33 11.98 -7.62
CA SER A 112 15.77 10.87 -8.46
C SER A 112 14.56 10.18 -9.09
N LEU A 113 14.68 9.79 -10.36
CA LEU A 113 13.70 8.90 -10.96
C LEU A 113 13.65 7.58 -10.19
N PRO A 114 12.46 7.09 -9.82
CA PRO A 114 12.37 5.80 -9.17
C PRO A 114 12.83 4.71 -10.13
N GLY A 115 13.67 3.80 -9.64
CA GLY A 115 14.16 2.65 -10.38
C GLY A 115 13.03 1.74 -10.87
N GLY A 116 13.33 0.79 -11.75
CA GLY A 116 12.40 -0.22 -12.21
C GLY A 116 11.80 -1.01 -11.05
N CYS A 117 10.56 -1.45 -11.19
CA CYS A 117 9.88 -2.30 -10.21
C CYS A 117 9.70 -3.70 -10.80
N ALA A 118 9.87 -4.73 -9.98
CA ALA A 118 9.71 -6.12 -10.39
C ALA A 118 8.31 -6.44 -10.97
N ILE A 119 7.29 -5.69 -10.52
CA ILE A 119 5.88 -5.91 -10.94
C ILE A 119 5.46 -5.12 -12.18
N GLY A 120 6.36 -4.33 -12.81
CA GLY A 120 6.09 -3.63 -14.06
C GLY A 120 6.49 -2.16 -14.08
N GLN A 121 6.25 -1.51 -15.23
CA GLN A 121 6.51 -0.09 -15.41
C GLN A 121 5.51 0.73 -14.59
N ARG A 122 6.02 1.71 -13.86
CA ARG A 122 5.22 2.69 -13.13
C ARG A 122 5.72 4.07 -13.49
N PRO A 123 5.36 4.58 -14.67
CA PRO A 123 5.82 5.87 -15.14
C PRO A 123 5.35 6.98 -14.17
N VAL A 124 6.18 8.00 -14.02
CA VAL A 124 5.86 9.20 -13.24
C VAL A 124 5.31 10.33 -14.11
N ASP A 125 4.99 10.01 -15.36
CA ASP A 125 4.52 10.95 -16.39
C ASP A 125 3.30 11.75 -15.95
N GLN A 126 2.33 11.14 -15.26
CA GLN A 126 1.14 11.84 -14.76
C GLN A 126 1.48 12.86 -13.67
N HIS A 127 2.48 12.58 -12.82
CA HIS A 127 3.00 13.55 -11.86
C HIS A 127 3.60 14.76 -12.58
N LEU A 128 4.47 14.50 -13.58
CA LEU A 128 5.17 15.55 -14.32
C LEU A 128 4.19 16.35 -15.18
N LYS A 129 3.27 15.69 -15.88
CA LYS A 129 2.20 16.33 -16.68
C LYS A 129 1.37 17.28 -15.82
N GLY A 130 0.92 16.82 -14.64
CA GLY A 130 0.12 17.62 -13.73
C GLY A 130 0.89 18.83 -13.19
N LEU A 131 2.11 18.65 -12.73
CA LEU A 131 2.95 19.76 -12.25
C LEU A 131 3.28 20.76 -13.37
N THR A 132 3.54 20.31 -14.60
CA THR A 132 3.75 21.17 -15.75
C THR A 132 2.49 22.01 -16.03
N ALA A 133 1.29 21.42 -15.96
CA ALA A 133 0.03 22.15 -16.09
C ALA A 133 -0.15 23.23 -15.01
N MET A 134 0.44 23.03 -13.83
CA MET A 134 0.48 24.00 -12.73
C MET A 134 1.60 25.06 -12.87
N GLY A 135 2.33 25.07 -13.97
CA GLY A 135 3.37 26.05 -14.27
C GLY A 135 4.78 25.69 -13.84
N VAL A 136 5.03 24.43 -13.52
CA VAL A 136 6.37 23.94 -13.17
C VAL A 136 7.18 23.71 -14.44
N LYS A 137 8.41 24.22 -14.49
CA LYS A 137 9.42 23.85 -15.49
C LYS A 137 10.10 22.58 -15.04
N ILE A 138 10.06 21.54 -15.88
CA ILE A 138 10.61 20.22 -15.55
C ILE A 138 11.62 19.81 -16.60
N SER A 139 12.80 19.39 -16.15
CA SER A 139 13.78 18.65 -16.97
C SER A 139 14.14 17.33 -16.28
N VAL A 140 14.64 16.38 -17.08
CA VAL A 140 15.18 15.11 -16.57
C VAL A 140 16.63 15.04 -16.99
N GLU A 141 17.53 15.11 -16.01
CA GLU A 141 18.97 15.14 -16.22
C GLU A 141 19.68 14.15 -15.29
N HIS A 142 20.57 13.36 -15.84
CA HIS A 142 21.36 12.37 -15.09
C HIS A 142 20.52 11.44 -14.18
N GLY A 143 19.28 11.12 -14.60
CA GLY A 143 18.36 10.27 -13.83
C GLY A 143 17.61 11.01 -12.72
N TYR A 144 17.67 12.35 -12.67
CA TYR A 144 16.92 13.18 -11.74
C TYR A 144 15.86 14.02 -12.45
N ILE A 145 14.72 14.15 -11.83
CA ILE A 145 13.70 15.16 -12.15
C ILE A 145 14.17 16.46 -11.49
N LEU A 146 14.38 17.48 -12.29
CA LEU A 146 14.61 18.85 -11.85
C LEU A 146 13.32 19.63 -12.09
N ALA A 147 12.75 20.20 -11.07
CA ALA A 147 11.48 20.90 -11.11
C ALA A 147 11.63 22.30 -10.52
N GLU A 148 11.20 23.33 -11.23
CA GLU A 148 11.32 24.73 -10.82
C GLU A 148 10.08 25.53 -11.17
N THR A 149 9.65 26.41 -10.27
CA THR A 149 8.57 27.39 -10.50
C THR A 149 8.73 28.57 -9.56
N ASP A 150 8.34 29.75 -10.01
CA ASP A 150 8.24 30.91 -9.13
C ASP A 150 7.04 30.76 -8.19
N ARG A 151 5.94 30.21 -8.72
CA ARG A 151 4.71 29.94 -7.95
C ARG A 151 3.81 28.97 -8.70
N LEU A 152 3.28 27.98 -7.99
CA LEU A 152 2.29 27.07 -8.55
C LEU A 152 0.96 27.81 -8.83
N LYS A 153 0.34 27.50 -9.95
CA LYS A 153 -0.97 27.99 -10.35
C LYS A 153 -1.98 26.88 -10.41
N GLY A 154 -3.20 27.17 -9.97
CA GLY A 154 -4.32 26.25 -10.10
C GLY A 154 -4.57 25.90 -11.57
N ALA A 155 -4.88 24.63 -11.82
CA ALA A 155 -5.09 24.10 -13.16
C ALA A 155 -6.17 23.02 -13.20
N ARG A 156 -6.80 22.85 -14.36
CA ARG A 156 -7.60 21.64 -14.63
C ARG A 156 -6.68 20.56 -15.18
N ILE A 157 -6.56 19.45 -14.46
CA ILE A 157 -5.67 18.34 -14.78
C ILE A 157 -6.51 17.08 -15.01
N VAL A 158 -6.51 16.59 -16.25
CA VAL A 158 -7.13 15.31 -16.60
C VAL A 158 -6.03 14.25 -16.66
N MET A 159 -6.12 13.26 -15.80
CA MET A 159 -5.16 12.14 -15.79
C MET A 159 -5.51 11.16 -16.90
N ASP A 160 -4.52 10.75 -17.70
CA ASP A 160 -4.73 9.79 -18.79
C ASP A 160 -5.09 8.40 -18.27
N LEU A 161 -4.60 8.08 -17.06
CA LEU A 161 -4.94 6.86 -16.32
C LEU A 161 -5.02 7.16 -14.82
N VAL A 162 -5.82 6.38 -14.11
CA VAL A 162 -5.95 6.49 -12.66
C VAL A 162 -4.61 6.13 -12.00
N THR A 163 -4.08 7.03 -11.20
CA THR A 163 -2.85 6.83 -10.44
C THR A 163 -2.98 7.33 -9.01
N VAL A 164 -2.77 6.45 -8.04
CA VAL A 164 -2.85 6.80 -6.61
C VAL A 164 -1.81 7.84 -6.24
N THR A 165 -0.53 7.52 -6.46
CA THR A 165 0.58 8.43 -6.11
C THR A 165 0.57 9.72 -6.93
N GLY A 166 0.08 9.69 -8.18
CA GLY A 166 -0.11 10.89 -9.01
C GLY A 166 -1.17 11.81 -8.40
N THR A 167 -2.33 11.26 -8.02
CA THR A 167 -3.39 12.00 -7.35
C THR A 167 -2.90 12.61 -6.04
N GLU A 168 -2.24 11.82 -5.19
CA GLU A 168 -1.70 12.27 -3.89
C GLU A 168 -0.69 13.39 -4.05
N ASN A 169 0.26 13.24 -4.97
CA ASN A 169 1.32 14.22 -5.20
C ASN A 169 0.78 15.55 -5.73
N LEU A 170 -0.13 15.48 -6.71
CA LEU A 170 -0.77 16.68 -7.28
C LEU A 170 -1.74 17.34 -6.30
N MET A 171 -2.45 16.56 -5.49
CA MET A 171 -3.31 17.08 -4.42
C MET A 171 -2.49 17.86 -3.39
N MET A 172 -1.36 17.32 -2.93
CA MET A 172 -0.44 18.01 -2.03
C MET A 172 0.10 19.31 -2.65
N ALA A 173 0.57 19.26 -3.89
CA ALA A 173 1.07 20.44 -4.59
C ALA A 173 0.00 21.53 -4.73
N ALA A 174 -1.23 21.15 -5.04
CA ALA A 174 -2.34 22.07 -5.27
C ALA A 174 -2.77 22.84 -4.01
N THR A 175 -2.49 22.33 -2.79
CA THR A 175 -2.87 22.99 -1.54
C THR A 175 -2.27 24.38 -1.37
N LEU A 176 -1.08 24.64 -1.94
CA LEU A 176 -0.38 25.91 -1.87
C LEU A 176 -0.34 26.65 -3.22
N ALA A 177 -1.02 26.15 -4.24
CA ALA A 177 -1.10 26.80 -5.55
C ALA A 177 -1.99 28.04 -5.52
N GLU A 178 -1.73 29.02 -6.40
CA GLU A 178 -2.59 30.18 -6.56
C GLU A 178 -3.83 29.83 -7.38
N GLY A 179 -5.01 29.97 -6.78
CA GLY A 179 -6.29 29.69 -7.43
C GLY A 179 -6.81 28.27 -7.16
N VAL A 180 -7.53 27.71 -8.12
CA VAL A 180 -8.24 26.43 -7.98
C VAL A 180 -7.63 25.38 -8.90
N THR A 181 -7.31 24.22 -8.36
CA THR A 181 -6.96 23.01 -9.11
C THR A 181 -8.12 22.02 -9.12
N VAL A 182 -8.38 21.43 -10.27
CA VAL A 182 -9.34 20.35 -10.43
C VAL A 182 -8.62 19.14 -11.01
N LEU A 183 -8.57 18.05 -10.24
CA LEU A 183 -8.07 16.76 -10.71
C LEU A 183 -9.26 15.95 -11.24
N GLU A 184 -9.20 15.50 -12.48
CA GLU A 184 -10.17 14.61 -13.10
C GLU A 184 -9.55 13.25 -13.42
N ASN A 185 -10.34 12.19 -13.39
CA ASN A 185 -9.90 10.80 -13.40
C ASN A 185 -8.95 10.49 -12.24
N ALA A 186 -9.22 11.11 -11.09
CA ALA A 186 -8.45 10.95 -9.86
C ALA A 186 -8.64 9.56 -9.25
N ALA A 187 -7.63 9.10 -8.51
CA ALA A 187 -7.72 7.89 -7.72
C ALA A 187 -8.71 8.08 -6.55
N ARG A 188 -9.46 7.03 -6.23
CA ARG A 188 -10.56 7.05 -5.27
C ARG A 188 -10.27 6.22 -4.02
N GLU A 189 -9.07 5.67 -3.93
CA GLU A 189 -8.62 4.78 -2.85
C GLU A 189 -8.80 5.44 -1.49
N PRO A 190 -9.19 4.67 -0.45
CA PRO A 190 -9.36 5.19 0.91
C PRO A 190 -8.14 5.94 1.44
N GLU A 191 -6.94 5.52 1.03
CA GLU A 191 -5.67 6.16 1.39
C GLU A 191 -5.55 7.60 0.82
N VAL A 192 -6.13 7.85 -0.36
CA VAL A 192 -6.22 9.21 -0.95
C VAL A 192 -7.17 10.09 -0.13
N VAL A 193 -8.28 9.50 0.34
CA VAL A 193 -9.23 10.20 1.23
C VAL A 193 -8.58 10.51 2.57
N ASP A 194 -7.79 9.59 3.12
CA ASP A 194 -7.07 9.76 4.39
C ASP A 194 -6.05 10.90 4.30
N LEU A 195 -5.28 10.96 3.19
CA LEU A 195 -4.39 12.10 2.91
C LEU A 195 -5.17 13.42 2.79
N ALA A 196 -6.30 13.44 2.08
CA ALA A 196 -7.13 14.63 1.96
C ALA A 196 -7.62 15.12 3.32
N ASN A 197 -8.07 14.20 4.19
CA ASN A 197 -8.50 14.53 5.56
C ASN A 197 -7.36 15.11 6.40
N CYS A 198 -6.14 14.57 6.27
CA CYS A 198 -4.95 15.11 6.92
C CYS A 198 -4.66 16.54 6.42
N LEU A 199 -4.67 16.78 5.11
CA LEU A 199 -4.44 18.09 4.52
C LEU A 199 -5.53 19.10 4.93
N ILE A 200 -6.80 18.70 5.00
CA ILE A 200 -7.90 19.52 5.50
C ILE A 200 -7.67 19.88 6.97
N ALA A 201 -7.24 18.94 7.80
CA ALA A 201 -6.86 19.19 9.19
C ALA A 201 -5.68 20.16 9.30
N MET A 202 -4.81 20.23 8.29
CA MET A 202 -3.73 21.22 8.17
C MET A 202 -4.20 22.57 7.60
N GLY A 203 -5.48 22.72 7.27
CA GLY A 203 -6.06 23.96 6.77
C GLY A 203 -6.25 24.03 5.25
N ALA A 204 -6.07 22.94 4.53
CA ALA A 204 -6.34 22.88 3.10
C ALA A 204 -7.87 22.90 2.82
N LYS A 205 -8.23 23.38 1.63
CA LYS A 205 -9.60 23.39 1.13
C LYS A 205 -9.74 22.39 0.00
N ILE A 206 -10.23 21.18 0.32
CA ILE A 206 -10.35 20.05 -0.59
C ILE A 206 -11.78 19.51 -0.58
N GLU A 207 -12.34 19.32 -1.75
CA GLU A 207 -13.68 18.75 -1.97
C GLU A 207 -13.59 17.59 -2.97
N GLY A 208 -14.45 16.57 -2.82
CA GLY A 208 -14.59 15.46 -3.78
C GLY A 208 -13.55 14.36 -3.62
N ALA A 209 -12.73 14.34 -2.55
CA ALA A 209 -11.86 13.20 -2.24
C ALA A 209 -12.69 11.90 -2.14
N GLY A 210 -12.20 10.81 -2.75
CA GLY A 210 -12.94 9.55 -2.88
C GLY A 210 -13.85 9.48 -4.12
N THR A 211 -13.92 10.54 -4.92
CA THR A 211 -14.55 10.55 -6.24
C THR A 211 -13.49 10.68 -7.34
N ASP A 212 -13.88 10.54 -8.59
CA ASP A 212 -12.99 10.71 -9.75
C ASP A 212 -12.68 12.20 -10.06
N ARG A 213 -13.27 13.12 -9.29
CA ARG A 213 -13.05 14.57 -9.44
C ARG A 213 -12.79 15.22 -8.09
N ILE A 214 -11.57 15.74 -7.91
CA ILE A 214 -11.14 16.42 -6.69
C ILE A 214 -10.90 17.90 -6.99
N ARG A 215 -11.52 18.79 -6.21
CA ARG A 215 -11.35 20.24 -6.29
C ARG A 215 -10.51 20.70 -5.10
N ILE A 216 -9.43 21.41 -5.38
CA ILE A 216 -8.53 21.96 -4.36
C ILE A 216 -8.44 23.49 -4.58
N GLU A 217 -8.79 24.26 -3.57
CA GLU A 217 -8.55 25.69 -3.55
C GLU A 217 -7.29 25.98 -2.74
N GLY A 218 -6.28 26.52 -3.41
CA GLY A 218 -5.00 26.77 -2.78
C GLY A 218 -5.09 27.83 -1.69
N VAL A 219 -4.27 27.66 -0.65
CA VAL A 219 -4.19 28.58 0.49
C VAL A 219 -2.80 29.18 0.61
N ALA A 220 -2.70 30.34 1.29
CA ALA A 220 -1.42 31.03 1.45
C ALA A 220 -0.41 30.23 2.30
N LYS A 221 -0.90 29.46 3.27
CA LYS A 221 -0.10 28.59 4.15
C LYS A 221 -0.96 27.51 4.77
N LEU A 222 -0.31 26.39 5.10
CA LEU A 222 -0.87 25.35 5.96
C LEU A 222 -0.25 25.44 7.36
N HIS A 223 -0.91 24.83 8.33
CA HIS A 223 -0.49 24.77 9.73
C HIS A 223 -0.23 23.31 10.18
N GLY A 224 0.23 23.13 11.41
CA GLY A 224 0.36 21.82 12.04
C GLY A 224 -0.99 21.18 12.34
N ALA A 225 -1.00 19.85 12.45
CA ALA A 225 -2.21 19.09 12.75
C ALA A 225 -1.90 17.80 13.53
N ASN A 226 -2.95 17.22 14.12
CA ASN A 226 -2.94 15.84 14.61
C ASN A 226 -3.76 14.98 13.66
N HIS A 227 -3.21 13.84 13.23
CA HIS A 227 -3.92 12.91 12.35
C HIS A 227 -3.64 11.47 12.77
N SER A 228 -4.66 10.61 12.67
CA SER A 228 -4.52 9.17 12.87
C SER A 228 -4.57 8.48 11.53
N VAL A 229 -3.48 7.79 11.15
CA VAL A 229 -3.41 7.03 9.91
C VAL A 229 -4.48 5.93 9.93
N MET A 230 -5.21 5.78 8.83
CA MET A 230 -6.24 4.76 8.69
C MET A 230 -5.69 3.34 8.84
N PRO A 231 -6.50 2.34 9.25
CA PRO A 231 -6.10 0.93 9.29
C PRO A 231 -5.71 0.39 7.91
N ASP A 232 -4.72 -0.53 7.86
CA ASP A 232 -4.29 -1.15 6.59
C ASP A 232 -5.31 -2.20 6.11
N ARG A 233 -6.10 -1.82 5.10
CA ARG A 233 -7.08 -2.72 4.47
C ARG A 233 -6.43 -3.92 3.78
N ILE A 234 -5.17 -3.82 3.34
CA ILE A 234 -4.46 -4.91 2.69
C ILE A 234 -3.95 -5.91 3.74
N GLU A 235 -3.43 -5.43 4.87
CA GLU A 235 -3.10 -6.28 6.01
C GLU A 235 -4.35 -7.02 6.49
N THR A 236 -5.47 -6.30 6.68
CA THR A 236 -6.77 -6.86 7.05
C THR A 236 -7.19 -7.97 6.10
N GLY A 237 -7.23 -7.70 4.79
CA GLY A 237 -7.61 -8.68 3.77
C GLY A 237 -6.67 -9.88 3.72
N THR A 238 -5.38 -9.69 3.99
CA THR A 238 -4.38 -10.77 4.02
C THR A 238 -4.66 -11.76 5.16
N TYR A 239 -4.95 -11.28 6.38
CA TYR A 239 -5.31 -12.17 7.50
C TYR A 239 -6.65 -12.87 7.26
N LEU A 240 -7.63 -12.18 6.68
CA LEU A 240 -8.91 -12.80 6.32
C LEU A 240 -8.73 -13.89 5.26
N ALA A 241 -7.91 -13.67 4.22
CA ALA A 241 -7.58 -14.68 3.21
C ALA A 241 -6.82 -15.87 3.81
N ALA A 242 -5.88 -15.62 4.74
CA ALA A 242 -5.15 -16.66 5.46
C ALA A 242 -6.10 -17.53 6.32
N ALA A 243 -7.03 -16.90 7.03
CA ALA A 243 -8.04 -17.61 7.82
C ALA A 243 -8.97 -18.44 6.93
N ALA A 244 -9.42 -17.88 5.80
CA ALA A 244 -10.24 -18.62 4.85
C ALA A 244 -9.50 -19.83 4.25
N ALA A 245 -8.24 -19.67 3.85
CA ALA A 245 -7.43 -20.75 3.30
C ALA A 245 -7.19 -21.88 4.31
N THR A 246 -6.94 -21.53 5.58
CA THR A 246 -6.70 -22.50 6.67
C THR A 246 -7.98 -23.06 7.30
N ARG A 247 -9.16 -22.66 6.83
CA ARG A 247 -10.47 -23.01 7.40
C ARG A 247 -10.57 -22.65 8.88
N GLY A 248 -10.14 -21.43 9.18
CA GLY A 248 -10.03 -20.88 10.53
C GLY A 248 -11.18 -19.95 10.93
N ARG A 249 -11.09 -19.44 12.15
CA ARG A 249 -11.96 -18.41 12.69
C ARG A 249 -11.13 -17.33 13.35
N ILE A 250 -11.19 -16.11 12.83
CA ILE A 250 -10.42 -14.98 13.38
C ILE A 250 -11.28 -13.76 13.63
N LYS A 251 -10.83 -12.93 14.56
CA LYS A 251 -11.36 -11.61 14.84
C LYS A 251 -10.27 -10.57 14.61
N LEU A 252 -10.55 -9.59 13.76
CA LEU A 252 -9.66 -8.44 13.53
C LEU A 252 -10.29 -7.21 14.18
N THR A 253 -9.50 -6.47 14.97
CA THR A 253 -9.92 -5.22 15.62
C THR A 253 -9.13 -4.05 15.08
N GLY A 254 -9.67 -2.82 15.18
CA GLY A 254 -9.06 -1.65 14.57
C GLY A 254 -9.02 -1.71 13.04
N ALA A 255 -9.97 -2.39 12.42
CA ALA A 255 -10.11 -2.49 10.96
C ALA A 255 -11.04 -1.39 10.43
N ALA A 256 -11.07 -1.21 9.10
CA ALA A 256 -11.98 -0.31 8.40
C ALA A 256 -12.83 -1.11 7.39
N PRO A 257 -13.92 -1.79 7.81
CA PRO A 257 -14.71 -2.68 6.96
C PRO A 257 -15.19 -2.03 5.66
N ASP A 258 -15.63 -0.77 5.71
CA ASP A 258 -16.15 -0.02 4.57
C ASP A 258 -15.10 0.22 3.45
N SER A 259 -13.82 0.05 3.76
CA SER A 259 -12.72 0.14 2.77
C SER A 259 -12.43 -1.17 2.05
N LEU A 260 -13.14 -2.26 2.37
CA LEU A 260 -12.84 -3.65 2.01
C LEU A 260 -13.95 -4.35 1.22
N ASP A 261 -15.00 -3.68 0.78
CA ASP A 261 -16.20 -4.30 0.21
C ASP A 261 -15.92 -5.34 -0.87
N SER A 262 -15.03 -5.04 -1.82
CA SER A 262 -14.67 -5.99 -2.88
C SER A 262 -13.97 -7.24 -2.35
N THR A 263 -13.11 -7.10 -1.34
CA THR A 263 -12.38 -8.20 -0.69
C THR A 263 -13.34 -9.06 0.15
N LEU A 264 -14.18 -8.42 0.97
CA LEU A 264 -15.16 -9.11 1.80
C LEU A 264 -16.20 -9.83 0.93
N GLY A 265 -16.63 -9.21 -0.17
CA GLY A 265 -17.51 -9.80 -1.16
C GLY A 265 -16.94 -11.10 -1.74
N LYS A 266 -15.68 -11.10 -2.15
CA LYS A 266 -14.98 -12.27 -2.68
C LYS A 266 -14.76 -13.38 -1.65
N LEU A 267 -14.50 -13.03 -0.40
CA LEU A 267 -14.40 -14.02 0.68
C LEU A 267 -15.77 -14.67 0.99
N ARG A 268 -16.87 -13.89 0.96
CA ARG A 268 -18.22 -14.46 1.07
C ARG A 268 -18.56 -15.38 -0.09
N GLU A 269 -18.19 -15.00 -1.32
CA GLU A 269 -18.33 -15.85 -2.53
C GLU A 269 -17.54 -17.16 -2.37
N ALA A 270 -16.36 -17.13 -1.74
CA ALA A 270 -15.56 -18.32 -1.39
C ALA A 270 -16.22 -19.19 -0.31
N GLY A 271 -17.27 -18.72 0.37
CA GLY A 271 -18.01 -19.42 1.41
C GLY A 271 -17.72 -19.01 2.84
N ALA A 272 -16.98 -17.91 3.07
CA ALA A 272 -16.71 -17.39 4.40
C ALA A 272 -17.97 -16.73 5.00
N LYS A 273 -18.21 -16.99 6.29
CA LYS A 273 -19.13 -16.22 7.11
C LYS A 273 -18.37 -15.01 7.67
N ILE A 274 -18.86 -13.81 7.38
CA ILE A 274 -18.20 -12.56 7.77
C ILE A 274 -19.21 -11.65 8.45
N GLU A 275 -18.88 -11.23 9.67
CA GLU A 275 -19.62 -10.24 10.46
C GLU A 275 -18.73 -9.01 10.67
N CYS A 276 -19.30 -7.82 10.44
CA CYS A 276 -18.66 -6.54 10.67
C CYS A 276 -19.44 -5.77 11.74
N SER A 277 -18.75 -5.24 12.76
CA SER A 277 -19.34 -4.42 13.82
C SER A 277 -18.34 -3.32 14.22
N GLY A 278 -18.67 -2.07 13.87
CA GLY A 278 -17.75 -0.94 14.05
C GLY A 278 -16.42 -1.18 13.36
N ASP A 279 -15.33 -1.13 14.10
CA ASP A 279 -13.96 -1.38 13.63
C ASP A 279 -13.53 -2.86 13.70
N THR A 280 -14.47 -3.76 13.87
CA THR A 280 -14.20 -5.19 14.07
C THR A 280 -14.74 -6.01 12.89
N ILE A 281 -13.93 -6.96 12.41
CA ILE A 281 -14.33 -7.97 11.43
C ILE A 281 -14.09 -9.35 12.00
N THR A 282 -15.12 -10.20 12.01
CA THR A 282 -14.98 -11.62 12.33
C THR A 282 -15.21 -12.43 11.07
N LEU A 283 -14.31 -13.37 10.79
CA LEU A 283 -14.44 -14.33 9.70
C LEU A 283 -14.39 -15.76 10.25
N GLU A 284 -15.28 -16.59 9.74
CA GLU A 284 -15.27 -18.05 9.96
C GLU A 284 -15.39 -18.78 8.62
N MET A 285 -14.48 -19.74 8.38
CA MET A 285 -14.50 -20.63 7.23
C MET A 285 -14.47 -22.09 7.71
N SER A 286 -15.61 -22.72 7.77
CA SER A 286 -15.74 -24.10 8.29
C SER A 286 -15.42 -25.18 7.25
N ASN A 287 -15.56 -24.87 5.96
CA ASN A 287 -15.40 -25.81 4.85
C ASN A 287 -14.25 -25.41 3.95
N ARG A 288 -13.85 -26.33 3.05
CA ARG A 288 -12.92 -26.02 1.97
C ARG A 288 -13.49 -24.86 1.13
N PRO A 289 -12.74 -23.76 0.91
CA PRO A 289 -13.25 -22.63 0.15
C PRO A 289 -13.63 -23.01 -1.28
N ALA A 290 -14.63 -22.34 -1.85
CA ALA A 290 -14.90 -22.39 -3.28
C ALA A 290 -13.90 -21.46 -3.99
N SER A 291 -13.49 -21.82 -5.22
CA SER A 291 -12.65 -20.97 -6.05
C SER A 291 -13.40 -19.71 -6.48
N VAL A 292 -12.70 -18.57 -6.47
CA VAL A 292 -13.31 -17.28 -6.82
C VAL A 292 -12.48 -16.57 -7.89
N GLY A 293 -13.09 -16.36 -9.06
CA GLY A 293 -12.48 -15.55 -10.11
C GLY A 293 -12.46 -14.07 -9.71
N LEU A 294 -11.39 -13.36 -10.11
CA LEU A 294 -11.26 -11.93 -9.86
C LEU A 294 -10.56 -11.19 -11.01
N ARG A 295 -10.84 -9.91 -11.09
CA ARG A 295 -10.17 -8.98 -11.99
C ARG A 295 -9.74 -7.76 -11.21
N THR A 296 -8.46 -7.43 -11.25
CA THR A 296 -7.96 -6.23 -10.58
C THR A 296 -8.41 -4.96 -11.31
N ALA A 297 -8.78 -3.96 -10.54
CA ALA A 297 -9.21 -2.65 -11.04
C ALA A 297 -8.95 -1.56 -9.98
N PRO A 298 -8.86 -0.28 -10.36
CA PRO A 298 -8.84 0.83 -9.41
C PRO A 298 -10.03 0.77 -8.46
N TYR A 299 -9.86 1.31 -7.25
CA TYR A 299 -10.92 1.36 -6.24
C TYR A 299 -12.20 2.04 -6.78
N PRO A 300 -13.41 1.52 -6.51
CA PRO A 300 -13.74 0.44 -5.56
C PRO A 300 -13.66 -0.99 -6.14
N GLY A 301 -13.00 -1.18 -7.27
CA GLY A 301 -12.75 -2.50 -7.82
C GLY A 301 -11.81 -3.34 -6.93
N PHE A 302 -11.50 -4.56 -7.37
CA PHE A 302 -10.66 -5.47 -6.60
C PHE A 302 -9.20 -5.00 -6.61
N ALA A 303 -8.63 -4.78 -5.42
CA ALA A 303 -7.28 -4.25 -5.26
C ALA A 303 -6.22 -5.22 -5.80
N THR A 304 -5.32 -4.72 -6.66
CA THR A 304 -4.17 -5.49 -7.15
C THR A 304 -3.25 -5.96 -6.00
N ASP A 305 -3.23 -5.25 -4.87
CA ASP A 305 -2.47 -5.62 -3.66
C ASP A 305 -3.06 -6.83 -2.92
N MET A 306 -4.27 -7.29 -3.29
CA MET A 306 -4.92 -8.49 -2.76
C MET A 306 -4.91 -9.68 -3.74
N GLN A 307 -4.47 -9.46 -4.98
CA GLN A 307 -4.50 -10.47 -6.04
C GLN A 307 -3.74 -11.75 -5.66
N ALA A 308 -2.52 -11.62 -5.14
CA ALA A 308 -1.66 -12.76 -4.80
C ALA A 308 -2.21 -13.59 -3.63
N GLN A 309 -2.82 -12.95 -2.63
CA GLN A 309 -3.43 -13.61 -1.48
C GLN A 309 -4.62 -14.50 -1.91
N PHE A 310 -5.45 -13.98 -2.84
CA PHE A 310 -6.54 -14.77 -3.39
C PHE A 310 -6.05 -15.87 -4.33
N MET A 311 -4.98 -15.65 -5.08
CA MET A 311 -4.34 -16.73 -5.85
C MET A 311 -3.91 -17.86 -4.90
N ALA A 312 -3.28 -17.55 -3.76
CA ALA A 312 -2.91 -18.56 -2.78
C ALA A 312 -4.13 -19.28 -2.18
N LEU A 313 -5.21 -18.57 -1.85
CA LEU A 313 -6.48 -19.15 -1.42
C LEU A 313 -7.03 -20.14 -2.46
N ASP A 314 -7.05 -19.73 -3.73
CA ASP A 314 -7.58 -20.52 -4.83
C ASP A 314 -6.76 -21.80 -5.11
N THR A 315 -5.46 -21.83 -4.75
CA THR A 315 -4.65 -23.05 -4.93
C THR A 315 -5.18 -24.25 -4.14
N VAL A 316 -5.87 -24.01 -3.03
CA VAL A 316 -6.47 -25.06 -2.19
C VAL A 316 -8.00 -25.04 -2.21
N ALA A 317 -8.61 -24.16 -2.98
CA ALA A 317 -10.05 -24.06 -3.13
C ALA A 317 -10.63 -25.22 -3.94
N ARG A 318 -11.94 -25.41 -3.88
CA ARG A 318 -12.66 -26.37 -4.73
C ARG A 318 -13.06 -25.72 -6.05
N GLY A 319 -12.55 -26.23 -7.15
CA GLY A 319 -12.88 -25.75 -8.50
C GLY A 319 -11.72 -25.07 -9.20
N THR A 320 -12.04 -24.23 -10.17
CA THR A 320 -11.07 -23.49 -10.98
C THR A 320 -11.42 -22.01 -10.95
N SER A 321 -10.44 -21.15 -10.73
CA SER A 321 -10.59 -19.69 -10.80
C SER A 321 -9.82 -19.10 -11.98
N VAL A 322 -10.27 -17.92 -12.42
CA VAL A 322 -9.58 -17.10 -13.41
C VAL A 322 -9.28 -15.76 -12.78
N ILE A 323 -8.00 -15.44 -12.71
CA ILE A 323 -7.46 -14.19 -12.13
C ILE A 323 -6.91 -13.34 -13.26
N THR A 324 -7.47 -12.14 -13.47
CA THR A 324 -6.98 -11.19 -14.47
C THR A 324 -6.36 -9.98 -13.79
N GLU A 325 -5.07 -9.73 -14.04
CA GLU A 325 -4.34 -8.58 -13.53
C GLU A 325 -4.28 -7.46 -14.57
N ASN A 326 -4.96 -6.33 -14.30
CA ASN A 326 -5.06 -5.21 -15.23
C ASN A 326 -4.27 -3.97 -14.78
N ILE A 327 -3.67 -4.01 -13.60
CA ILE A 327 -2.97 -2.84 -13.04
C ILE A 327 -1.46 -2.92 -13.31
N PHE A 328 -0.86 -4.11 -13.17
CA PHE A 328 0.58 -4.31 -13.36
C PHE A 328 0.87 -5.53 -14.21
N GLU A 329 1.58 -5.33 -15.32
CA GLU A 329 1.83 -6.33 -16.35
C GLU A 329 2.65 -7.55 -15.88
N ASN A 330 3.51 -7.40 -14.86
CA ASN A 330 4.43 -8.45 -14.38
C ASN A 330 4.06 -8.97 -12.97
N ARG A 331 2.81 -8.87 -12.55
CA ARG A 331 2.45 -9.17 -11.17
C ARG A 331 2.07 -10.63 -10.91
N PHE A 332 2.59 -11.59 -11.68
CA PHE A 332 2.41 -13.02 -11.46
C PHE A 332 3.70 -13.78 -11.08
N MET A 333 4.77 -13.09 -10.72
CA MET A 333 6.05 -13.73 -10.37
C MET A 333 5.92 -14.75 -9.22
N HIS A 334 5.03 -14.51 -8.26
CA HIS A 334 4.75 -15.41 -7.14
C HIS A 334 4.09 -16.74 -7.57
N ALA A 335 3.45 -16.80 -8.72
CA ALA A 335 2.82 -18.02 -9.20
C ALA A 335 3.84 -19.15 -9.41
N LEU A 336 5.06 -18.82 -9.87
CA LEU A 336 6.14 -19.80 -10.01
C LEU A 336 6.56 -20.37 -8.65
N GLU A 337 6.56 -19.54 -7.60
CA GLU A 337 6.87 -19.99 -6.26
C GLU A 337 5.73 -20.82 -5.64
N LEU A 338 4.47 -20.48 -5.94
CA LEU A 338 3.30 -21.30 -5.56
C LEU A 338 3.33 -22.67 -6.26
N GLN A 339 3.75 -22.73 -7.53
CA GLN A 339 3.94 -24.00 -8.26
C GLN A 339 5.01 -24.88 -7.60
N ARG A 340 6.05 -24.30 -6.99
CA ARG A 340 7.04 -25.06 -6.20
C ARG A 340 6.44 -25.75 -4.98
N LEU A 341 5.34 -25.20 -4.46
CA LEU A 341 4.54 -25.82 -3.38
C LEU A 341 3.50 -26.83 -3.91
N GLY A 342 3.47 -27.06 -5.23
CA GLY A 342 2.55 -28.02 -5.88
C GLY A 342 1.23 -27.40 -6.38
N ALA A 343 1.12 -26.08 -6.47
CA ALA A 343 -0.07 -25.43 -7.04
C ALA A 343 -0.19 -25.67 -8.55
N ASP A 344 -1.41 -25.89 -9.03
CA ASP A 344 -1.73 -25.98 -10.47
C ASP A 344 -2.19 -24.59 -10.98
N ILE A 345 -1.24 -23.88 -11.57
CA ILE A 345 -1.43 -22.52 -12.08
C ILE A 345 -0.93 -22.46 -13.53
N ALA A 346 -1.77 -21.98 -14.45
CA ALA A 346 -1.38 -21.67 -15.82
C ALA A 346 -1.52 -20.18 -16.09
N ILE A 347 -0.47 -19.53 -16.61
CA ILE A 347 -0.46 -18.09 -16.91
C ILE A 347 -0.46 -17.89 -18.42
N GLN A 348 -1.33 -16.99 -18.88
CA GLN A 348 -1.38 -16.55 -20.27
C GLN A 348 -1.59 -15.04 -20.31
N GLY A 349 -0.56 -14.30 -20.70
CA GLY A 349 -0.58 -12.83 -20.67
C GLY A 349 -0.85 -12.29 -19.27
N ASN A 350 -1.90 -11.51 -19.13
CA ASN A 350 -2.33 -10.92 -17.86
C ASN A 350 -3.36 -11.77 -17.10
N THR A 351 -3.51 -13.04 -17.46
CA THR A 351 -4.52 -13.92 -16.87
C THR A 351 -3.86 -15.19 -16.35
N ALA A 352 -4.22 -15.57 -15.13
CA ALA A 352 -3.85 -16.82 -14.50
C ALA A 352 -5.10 -17.70 -14.31
N VAL A 353 -5.01 -18.97 -14.67
CA VAL A 353 -6.00 -20.01 -14.37
C VAL A 353 -5.43 -20.85 -13.23
N VAL A 354 -6.14 -20.88 -12.10
CA VAL A 354 -5.75 -21.62 -10.89
C VAL A 354 -6.72 -22.76 -10.68
N ARG A 355 -6.23 -24.00 -10.67
CA ARG A 355 -7.01 -25.18 -10.32
C ARG A 355 -6.66 -25.60 -8.90
N GLY A 356 -7.66 -25.62 -8.03
CA GLY A 356 -7.46 -26.00 -6.65
C GLY A 356 -7.03 -27.44 -6.49
N VAL A 357 -5.93 -27.65 -5.77
CA VAL A 357 -5.41 -28.99 -5.43
C VAL A 357 -5.86 -29.41 -4.03
N ASP A 358 -5.84 -30.70 -3.73
CA ASP A 358 -6.25 -31.20 -2.40
C ASP A 358 -5.27 -30.77 -1.31
N ARG A 359 -3.97 -30.67 -1.63
CA ARG A 359 -2.91 -30.27 -0.71
C ARG A 359 -1.75 -29.63 -1.43
N LEU A 360 -1.12 -28.67 -0.78
CA LEU A 360 0.21 -28.16 -1.12
C LEU A 360 1.26 -28.88 -0.28
N GLN A 361 2.51 -28.85 -0.72
CA GLN A 361 3.66 -29.42 -0.02
C GLN A 361 4.65 -28.32 0.38
N GLY A 362 5.16 -28.39 1.59
CA GLY A 362 6.17 -27.47 2.07
C GLY A 362 7.46 -27.54 1.24
N ALA A 363 8.03 -26.39 0.91
CA ALA A 363 9.26 -26.26 0.14
C ALA A 363 9.99 -24.96 0.52
N THR A 364 11.24 -24.84 0.07
CA THR A 364 11.93 -23.54 0.12
C THR A 364 11.49 -22.69 -1.07
N VAL A 365 10.97 -21.52 -0.79
CA VAL A 365 10.47 -20.54 -1.76
C VAL A 365 11.07 -19.16 -1.50
N MET A 366 10.98 -18.27 -2.48
CA MET A 366 11.61 -16.96 -2.42
C MET A 366 10.55 -15.84 -2.54
N ALA A 367 10.56 -14.91 -1.60
CA ALA A 367 9.77 -13.71 -1.68
C ALA A 367 10.20 -12.86 -2.89
N THR A 368 9.24 -12.47 -3.74
CA THR A 368 9.49 -11.76 -5.01
C THR A 368 9.16 -10.29 -4.94
N ASP A 369 8.09 -9.93 -4.24
CA ASP A 369 7.68 -8.55 -3.95
C ASP A 369 6.93 -8.48 -2.61
N LEU A 370 6.64 -7.24 -2.18
CA LEU A 370 6.01 -6.91 -0.91
C LEU A 370 4.70 -7.68 -0.65
N ARG A 371 3.76 -7.64 -1.57
CA ARG A 371 2.40 -8.20 -1.39
C ARG A 371 2.33 -9.66 -1.85
N ALA A 372 3.04 -10.00 -2.93
CA ALA A 372 3.15 -11.37 -3.40
C ALA A 372 3.79 -12.29 -2.35
N SER A 373 4.72 -11.79 -1.55
CA SER A 373 5.34 -12.55 -0.46
C SER A 373 4.32 -13.06 0.57
N ALA A 374 3.23 -12.30 0.80
CA ALA A 374 2.16 -12.73 1.71
C ALA A 374 1.39 -13.95 1.18
N SER A 375 1.30 -14.13 -0.16
CA SER A 375 0.68 -15.33 -0.75
C SER A 375 1.46 -16.60 -0.41
N LEU A 376 2.80 -16.49 -0.36
CA LEU A 376 3.66 -17.63 0.02
C LEU A 376 3.49 -17.98 1.51
N VAL A 377 3.24 -16.97 2.36
CA VAL A 377 2.89 -17.20 3.76
C VAL A 377 1.57 -17.96 3.85
N ILE A 378 0.52 -17.51 3.15
CA ILE A 378 -0.79 -18.18 3.12
C ILE A 378 -0.64 -19.62 2.63
N ALA A 379 0.08 -19.83 1.53
CA ALA A 379 0.33 -21.17 0.99
C ALA A 379 1.12 -22.05 1.98
N GLY A 380 2.14 -21.51 2.66
CA GLY A 380 2.89 -22.22 3.69
C GLY A 380 2.06 -22.58 4.92
N LEU A 381 1.04 -21.80 5.29
CA LEU A 381 0.12 -22.10 6.39
C LEU A 381 -0.79 -23.31 6.09
N VAL A 382 -1.06 -23.60 4.81
CA VAL A 382 -1.91 -24.73 4.38
C VAL A 382 -1.12 -25.91 3.85
N ALA A 383 0.17 -25.75 3.53
CA ALA A 383 1.01 -26.80 3.00
C ALA A 383 1.31 -27.90 4.04
N GLU A 384 1.44 -29.16 3.60
CA GLU A 384 1.93 -30.25 4.43
C GLU A 384 3.45 -30.13 4.61
N GLY A 385 3.96 -30.27 5.83
CA GLY A 385 5.36 -30.15 6.17
C GLY A 385 5.81 -28.72 6.47
N GLU A 386 7.07 -28.42 6.18
CA GLU A 386 7.70 -27.13 6.48
C GLU A 386 7.95 -26.32 5.20
N THR A 387 7.60 -25.06 5.25
CA THR A 387 7.88 -24.08 4.19
C THR A 387 8.89 -23.06 4.70
N VAL A 388 9.97 -22.87 3.94
CA VAL A 388 10.97 -21.82 4.22
C VAL A 388 10.83 -20.73 3.18
N ILE A 389 10.57 -19.48 3.64
CA ILE A 389 10.50 -18.33 2.75
C ILE A 389 11.76 -17.50 2.91
N ASP A 390 12.52 -17.37 1.82
CA ASP A 390 13.70 -16.51 1.73
C ASP A 390 13.34 -15.07 1.38
N ARG A 391 14.28 -14.13 1.60
CA ARG A 391 14.15 -12.69 1.26
C ARG A 391 12.96 -11.99 1.94
N ILE A 392 12.66 -12.33 3.18
CA ILE A 392 11.52 -11.78 3.92
C ILE A 392 11.59 -10.29 4.20
N TYR A 393 12.69 -9.61 3.87
CA TYR A 393 12.74 -8.15 3.87
C TYR A 393 11.64 -7.53 3.00
N HIS A 394 11.12 -8.25 2.00
CA HIS A 394 9.94 -7.83 1.25
C HIS A 394 8.68 -7.79 2.13
N LEU A 395 8.49 -8.78 3.03
CA LEU A 395 7.38 -8.80 3.99
C LEU A 395 7.49 -7.63 5.00
N ASP A 396 8.70 -7.39 5.52
CA ASP A 396 8.97 -6.35 6.52
C ASP A 396 8.71 -4.93 6.01
N ARG A 397 8.60 -4.75 4.70
CA ARG A 397 8.21 -3.48 4.08
C ARG A 397 6.71 -3.19 4.19
N GLY A 398 5.87 -4.19 4.37
CA GLY A 398 4.42 -4.04 4.28
C GLY A 398 3.59 -4.70 5.34
N TYR A 399 4.19 -5.51 6.21
CA TYR A 399 3.50 -6.21 7.29
C TYR A 399 4.25 -6.04 8.59
N GLU A 400 3.62 -5.40 9.57
CA GLU A 400 4.19 -5.19 10.89
C GLU A 400 4.14 -6.48 11.71
N SER A 401 5.32 -6.97 12.13
CA SER A 401 5.45 -8.13 13.03
C SER A 401 4.60 -9.33 12.59
N LEU A 402 4.63 -9.66 11.29
CA LEU A 402 3.75 -10.68 10.69
C LEU A 402 3.82 -12.01 11.42
N GLU A 403 5.02 -12.49 11.78
CA GLU A 403 5.21 -13.74 12.49
C GLU A 403 4.61 -13.74 13.89
N GLN A 404 4.63 -12.60 14.58
CA GLN A 404 4.04 -12.45 15.91
C GLN A 404 2.51 -12.47 15.83
N LYS A 405 1.93 -11.73 14.89
CA LYS A 405 0.49 -11.69 14.65
C LYS A 405 -0.04 -13.05 14.20
N LEU A 406 0.66 -13.75 13.31
CA LEU A 406 0.28 -15.11 12.91
C LEU A 406 0.41 -16.11 14.07
N SER A 407 1.44 -15.99 14.91
CA SER A 407 1.58 -16.81 16.12
C SER A 407 0.44 -16.57 17.10
N ALA A 408 -0.03 -15.33 17.26
CA ALA A 408 -1.20 -14.99 18.07
C ALA A 408 -2.50 -15.60 17.52
N LEU A 409 -2.56 -15.91 16.21
CA LEU A 409 -3.63 -16.66 15.57
C LEU A 409 -3.40 -18.19 15.58
N GLY A 410 -2.41 -18.70 16.34
CA GLY A 410 -2.15 -20.13 16.48
C GLY A 410 -1.28 -20.76 15.38
N ALA A 411 -0.76 -19.97 14.45
CA ALA A 411 0.16 -20.45 13.43
C ALA A 411 1.50 -20.89 14.04
N ARG A 412 2.12 -21.92 13.45
CA ARG A 412 3.51 -22.30 13.74
C ARG A 412 4.43 -21.56 12.77
N VAL A 413 4.91 -20.43 13.18
CA VAL A 413 5.79 -19.57 12.37
C VAL A 413 6.93 -19.05 13.22
N ARG A 414 8.14 -19.02 12.64
CA ARG A 414 9.31 -18.44 13.30
C ARG A 414 10.26 -17.81 12.29
N ARG A 415 10.89 -16.72 12.69
CA ARG A 415 11.96 -16.09 11.93
C ARG A 415 13.26 -16.83 12.19
N LEU A 416 13.98 -17.16 11.11
CA LEU A 416 15.33 -17.72 11.14
C LEU A 416 16.32 -16.60 10.81
N ALA A 417 17.46 -16.57 11.52
CA ALA A 417 18.53 -15.60 11.29
C ALA A 417 19.37 -15.94 10.03
#